data_cfae9d52f112c5c6a881fd07e5180947
#
_entry.id   cfae9d52f112c5c6a881fd07e5180947
#
_cell.length_a   1.000
_cell.length_b   1.000
_cell.length_c   1.000
_cell.angle_alpha   90.00
_cell.angle_beta   90.00
_cell.angle_gamma   90.00
#
_symmetry.space_group_name_H-M   'P 1'
#
loop_
_entity.id
_entity.type
_entity.pdbx_description
1 polymer ?
#
loop_
_entity_poly.entity_id
_entity_poly.type
_entity_poly.pdbx_seq_one_letter_code
_entity_poly.pdbx_strand_id
1 'polypeptide(L)'
;MSLRYLDFDLSSDDAGHGSFDAMASVPPAQFPALQAEVVRVLDWAEREFGPAAALEEGGEWDYELQGTRDTTTPLRVQYAARSLDLRDAGPAVPRLSLSFTLTGTPAFCEALRVAFALGAAP
;
A
#
# COMPACT_ATOMS: atom_id res chain seq x y z
N MET A 1 14.89 8.16 -3.04
CA MET A 1 13.57 8.79 -2.98
C MET A 1 12.80 8.20 -1.82
N SER A 2 12.19 9.01 -1.00
CA SER A 2 11.40 8.48 0.11
C SER A 2 9.91 8.51 -0.23
N LEU A 3 9.17 7.56 0.34
CA LEU A 3 7.73 7.44 0.19
C LEU A 3 7.07 7.91 1.49
N ARG A 4 5.95 8.60 1.34
CA ARG A 4 5.26 9.19 2.48
C ARG A 4 4.08 8.36 2.96
N TYR A 5 3.33 7.78 2.02
CA TYR A 5 2.12 7.03 2.32
C TYR A 5 2.33 5.52 2.27
N LEU A 6 3.22 5.07 1.41
CA LEU A 6 3.48 3.65 1.25
C LEU A 6 4.61 3.22 2.18
N ASP A 7 4.29 2.32 3.08
CA ASP A 7 5.25 1.72 4.00
C ASP A 7 5.23 0.22 3.71
N PHE A 8 6.30 -0.27 3.12
CA PHE A 8 6.35 -1.65 2.63
C PHE A 8 6.90 -2.60 3.67
N ASP A 9 6.16 -3.70 3.87
CA ASP A 9 6.67 -4.85 4.61
C ASP A 9 7.31 -5.80 3.61
N LEU A 10 8.53 -6.23 3.90
CA LEU A 10 9.29 -7.09 3.02
C LEU A 10 9.27 -8.52 3.51
N SER A 11 8.98 -9.45 2.63
CA SER A 11 9.17 -10.87 2.86
C SER A 11 9.90 -11.48 1.67
N SER A 12 10.51 -12.65 1.88
CA SER A 12 11.21 -13.32 0.79
C SER A 12 11.00 -14.84 0.89
N ASP A 13 11.07 -15.51 -0.26
CA ASP A 13 10.96 -16.96 -0.32
C ASP A 13 12.35 -17.61 -0.33
N ASP A 14 12.38 -18.94 -0.40
CA ASP A 14 13.63 -19.70 -0.38
C ASP A 14 14.48 -19.49 -1.64
N ALA A 15 13.87 -19.03 -2.72
CA ALA A 15 14.58 -18.76 -3.98
C ALA A 15 15.12 -17.33 -4.07
N GLY A 16 14.88 -16.52 -3.03
CA GLY A 16 15.32 -15.14 -2.99
C GLY A 16 14.35 -14.16 -3.65
N HIS A 17 13.21 -14.64 -4.15
CA HIS A 17 12.17 -13.75 -4.65
C HIS A 17 11.56 -13.00 -3.47
N GLY A 18 11.36 -11.71 -3.62
CA GLY A 18 10.84 -10.87 -2.56
C GLY A 18 9.43 -10.39 -2.84
N SER A 19 8.72 -10.09 -1.78
CA SER A 19 7.39 -9.50 -1.82
C SER A 19 7.39 -8.26 -0.93
N PHE A 20 6.90 -7.15 -1.48
CA PHE A 20 6.76 -5.89 -0.77
C PHE A 20 5.30 -5.56 -0.69
N ASP A 21 4.76 -5.52 0.52
CA ASP A 21 3.34 -5.27 0.76
C ASP A 21 3.15 -3.94 1.47
N ALA A 22 2.26 -3.11 0.95
CA ALA A 22 1.90 -1.86 1.58
C ALA A 22 0.38 -1.68 1.54
N MET A 23 -0.15 -1.11 2.60
CA MET A 23 -1.55 -0.72 2.67
C MET A 23 -1.61 0.71 3.17
N ALA A 24 -2.38 1.55 2.48
CA ALA A 24 -2.56 2.94 2.87
C ALA A 24 -4.03 3.30 2.84
N SER A 25 -4.49 4.02 3.87
CA SER A 25 -5.85 4.48 3.97
C SER A 25 -5.85 5.98 4.22
N VAL A 26 -6.49 6.73 3.34
CA VAL A 26 -6.46 8.20 3.39
C VAL A 26 -7.83 8.78 3.15
N PRO A 27 -8.11 10.00 3.67
CA PRO A 27 -9.29 10.76 3.25
C PRO A 27 -9.17 11.15 1.78
N PRO A 28 -10.31 11.43 1.11
CA PRO A 28 -10.29 11.74 -0.33
C PRO A 28 -9.35 12.90 -0.72
N ALA A 29 -9.17 13.88 0.14
CA ALA A 29 -8.30 15.02 -0.14
C ALA A 29 -6.84 14.62 -0.32
N GLN A 30 -6.39 13.53 0.30
CA GLN A 30 -5.02 13.05 0.22
C GLN A 30 -4.82 11.94 -0.81
N PHE A 31 -5.91 11.46 -1.40
CA PHE A 31 -5.82 10.35 -2.36
C PHE A 31 -4.95 10.67 -3.58
N PRO A 32 -5.03 11.87 -4.17
CA PRO A 32 -4.14 12.19 -5.30
C PRO A 32 -2.66 12.06 -4.96
N ALA A 33 -2.26 12.42 -3.75
CA ALA A 33 -0.87 12.28 -3.33
C ALA A 33 -0.47 10.81 -3.18
N LEU A 34 -1.37 9.97 -2.66
CA LEU A 34 -1.15 8.53 -2.58
C LEU A 34 -1.04 7.92 -3.98
N GLN A 35 -1.95 8.30 -4.89
CA GLN A 35 -1.89 7.84 -6.28
C GLN A 35 -0.56 8.19 -6.93
N ALA A 36 -0.07 9.40 -6.69
CA ALA A 36 1.20 9.85 -7.26
C ALA A 36 2.37 8.98 -6.78
N GLU A 37 2.35 8.53 -5.52
CA GLU A 37 3.39 7.63 -5.02
C GLU A 37 3.35 6.27 -5.71
N VAL A 38 2.15 5.70 -5.85
CA VAL A 38 1.98 4.41 -6.53
C VAL A 38 2.48 4.51 -7.98
N VAL A 39 2.08 5.56 -8.67
CA VAL A 39 2.51 5.79 -10.07
C VAL A 39 4.03 5.93 -10.15
N ARG A 40 4.64 6.63 -9.20
CA ARG A 40 6.10 6.80 -9.19
C ARG A 40 6.82 5.47 -9.07
N VAL A 41 6.33 4.58 -8.21
CA VAL A 41 6.93 3.26 -8.04
C VAL A 41 6.76 2.42 -9.30
N LEU A 42 5.55 2.38 -9.85
CA LEU A 42 5.27 1.59 -11.05
C LEU A 42 6.02 2.11 -12.28
N ASP A 43 6.09 3.43 -12.45
CA ASP A 43 6.84 4.03 -13.56
C ASP A 43 8.33 3.69 -13.46
N TRP A 44 8.88 3.78 -12.25
CA TRP A 44 10.26 3.41 -12.01
C TRP A 44 10.50 1.95 -12.39
N ALA A 45 9.63 1.05 -11.95
CA ALA A 45 9.78 -0.38 -12.21
C ALA A 45 9.72 -0.68 -13.71
N GLU A 46 8.78 -0.09 -14.43
CA GLU A 46 8.67 -0.28 -15.86
C GLU A 46 9.88 0.25 -16.61
N ARG A 47 10.40 1.38 -16.17
CA ARG A 47 11.55 2.02 -16.80
C ARG A 47 12.83 1.21 -16.61
N GLU A 48 13.00 0.63 -15.42
CA GLU A 48 14.23 -0.10 -15.09
C GLU A 48 14.18 -1.59 -15.47
N PHE A 49 13.01 -2.21 -15.48
CA PHE A 49 12.87 -3.65 -15.66
C PHE A 49 11.90 -4.05 -16.77
N GLY A 50 11.28 -3.09 -17.44
CA GLY A 50 10.31 -3.38 -18.47
C GLY A 50 8.92 -3.69 -17.90
N PRO A 51 7.99 -4.16 -18.73
CA PRO A 51 6.62 -4.42 -18.30
C PRO A 51 6.53 -5.48 -17.21
N ALA A 52 5.54 -5.35 -16.34
CA ALA A 52 5.26 -6.36 -15.34
C ALA A 52 4.83 -7.67 -16.00
N ALA A 53 5.29 -8.78 -15.44
CA ALA A 53 4.92 -10.11 -15.93
C ALA A 53 5.08 -11.12 -14.80
N ALA A 54 4.26 -12.17 -14.83
CA ALA A 54 4.29 -13.19 -13.80
C ALA A 54 5.69 -13.81 -13.67
N LEU A 55 6.16 -13.95 -12.43
CA LEU A 55 7.48 -14.51 -12.18
C LEU A 55 7.59 -15.97 -12.66
N GLU A 56 6.50 -16.73 -12.57
CA GLU A 56 6.46 -18.11 -13.05
C GLU A 56 6.66 -18.18 -14.57
N GLU A 57 6.41 -17.09 -15.27
CA GLU A 57 6.60 -17.02 -16.73
C GLU A 57 7.90 -16.33 -17.12
N GLY A 58 8.81 -16.16 -16.15
CA GLY A 58 10.11 -15.55 -16.42
C GLY A 58 10.15 -14.05 -16.24
N GLY A 59 9.13 -13.45 -15.66
CA GLY A 59 9.09 -12.01 -15.37
C GLY A 59 10.08 -11.62 -14.30
N GLU A 60 10.60 -10.38 -14.37
CA GLU A 60 11.50 -9.84 -13.35
C GLU A 60 10.74 -9.27 -12.16
N TRP A 61 9.53 -8.75 -12.39
CA TRP A 61 8.71 -8.16 -11.36
C TRP A 61 7.25 -8.19 -11.76
N ASP A 62 6.39 -8.16 -10.76
CA ASP A 62 4.95 -8.10 -10.96
C ASP A 62 4.31 -7.32 -9.83
N TYR A 63 3.04 -6.99 -9.95
CA TYR A 63 2.34 -6.26 -8.89
C TYR A 63 0.87 -6.63 -8.83
N GLU A 64 0.28 -6.38 -7.67
CA GLU A 64 -1.17 -6.39 -7.46
C GLU A 64 -1.56 -5.08 -6.81
N LEU A 65 -2.69 -4.53 -7.22
CA LEU A 65 -3.19 -3.27 -6.71
C LEU A 65 -4.70 -3.37 -6.55
N GLN A 66 -5.16 -3.16 -5.34
CA GLN A 66 -6.59 -3.20 -5.02
C GLN A 66 -6.97 -1.98 -4.22
N GLY A 67 -8.20 -1.51 -4.41
CA GLY A 67 -8.68 -0.36 -3.69
C GLY A 67 -10.09 -0.57 -3.17
N THR A 68 -10.38 0.07 -2.04
CA THR A 68 -11.72 0.12 -1.48
C THR A 68 -12.07 1.53 -1.08
N ARG A 69 -13.36 1.83 -1.11
CA ARG A 69 -13.89 3.08 -0.56
C ARG A 69 -14.85 2.72 0.55
N ASP A 70 -14.55 3.22 1.74
CA ASP A 70 -15.38 3.00 2.91
C ASP A 70 -15.91 4.32 3.43
N THR A 71 -17.09 4.28 4.02
CA THR A 71 -17.68 5.44 4.65
C THR A 71 -17.83 5.15 6.14
N THR A 72 -17.27 6.02 6.97
CA THR A 72 -17.30 5.88 8.43
C THR A 72 -18.07 7.03 9.02
N THR A 73 -19.02 6.71 9.88
CA THR A 73 -19.74 7.72 10.65
C THR A 73 -19.29 7.64 12.10
N PRO A 74 -18.72 8.71 12.66
CA PRO A 74 -18.33 8.67 14.08
C PRO A 74 -19.57 8.59 14.97
N LEU A 75 -19.45 7.84 16.05
CA LEU A 75 -20.52 7.68 17.02
C LEU A 75 -20.09 8.24 18.37
N ARG A 76 -21.04 8.90 19.02
CA ARG A 76 -20.89 9.23 20.44
C ARG A 76 -21.50 8.09 21.24
N VAL A 77 -20.71 7.53 22.14
CA VAL A 77 -21.15 6.42 22.98
C VAL A 77 -21.16 6.90 24.42
N GLN A 78 -22.32 6.79 25.08
CA GLN A 78 -22.47 7.20 26.49
C GLN A 78 -23.06 6.05 27.29
N TYR A 79 -22.54 5.87 28.47
CA TYR A 79 -23.06 4.87 29.42
C TYR A 79 -23.96 5.56 30.45
N ALA A 80 -25.15 5.06 30.60
CA ALA A 80 -26.08 5.53 31.65
C ALA A 80 -27.09 4.42 31.93
N ALA A 81 -27.39 4.23 33.22
CA ALA A 81 -28.45 3.33 33.66
C ALA A 81 -28.34 1.92 33.08
N ARG A 82 -27.12 1.35 33.04
CA ARG A 82 -26.81 0.00 32.54
C ARG A 82 -27.04 -0.18 31.04
N SER A 83 -27.05 0.91 30.29
CA SER A 83 -27.18 0.84 28.86
C SER A 83 -26.17 1.75 28.18
N LEU A 84 -25.95 1.49 26.91
CA LEU A 84 -25.14 2.36 26.07
C LEU A 84 -26.05 3.09 25.09
N ASP A 85 -25.87 4.41 25.02
CA ASP A 85 -26.57 5.25 24.07
C ASP A 85 -25.61 5.59 22.95
N LEU A 86 -25.99 5.28 21.72
CA LEU A 86 -25.17 5.52 20.54
C LEU A 86 -25.85 6.51 19.62
N ARG A 87 -25.17 7.59 19.31
CA ARG A 87 -25.69 8.65 18.43
C ARG A 87 -24.61 9.05 17.44
N ASP A 88 -25.05 9.48 16.27
CA ASP A 88 -24.13 10.04 15.28
C ASP A 88 -23.44 11.26 15.86
N ALA A 89 -22.13 11.31 15.79
CA ALA A 89 -21.31 12.39 16.35
C ALA A 89 -20.76 13.32 15.29
N GLY A 90 -21.16 13.16 14.03
CA GLY A 90 -20.70 13.99 12.94
C GLY A 90 -21.13 13.41 11.60
N PRO A 91 -20.77 14.10 10.50
CA PRO A 91 -21.10 13.59 9.17
C PRO A 91 -20.30 12.34 8.82
N ALA A 92 -20.83 11.56 7.89
CA ALA A 92 -20.12 10.41 7.36
C ALA A 92 -18.86 10.88 6.64
N VAL A 93 -17.74 10.19 6.89
CA VAL A 93 -16.43 10.53 6.30
C VAL A 93 -16.00 9.39 5.41
N PRO A 94 -15.81 9.63 4.10
CA PRO A 94 -15.28 8.59 3.23
C PRO A 94 -13.78 8.42 3.41
N ARG A 95 -13.30 7.19 3.23
CA ARG A 95 -11.87 6.87 3.19
C ARG A 95 -11.60 5.98 2.01
N LEU A 96 -10.44 6.19 1.40
CA LEU A 96 -9.95 5.39 0.29
C LEU A 96 -8.75 4.60 0.77
N SER A 97 -8.77 3.30 0.53
CA SER A 97 -7.70 2.41 0.95
C SER A 97 -7.14 1.70 -0.27
N LEU A 98 -5.82 1.64 -0.36
CA LEU A 98 -5.13 0.89 -1.40
C LEU A 98 -4.29 -0.21 -0.74
N SER A 99 -4.33 -1.39 -1.34
CA SER A 99 -3.44 -2.49 -1.02
C SER A 99 -2.55 -2.69 -2.23
N PHE A 100 -1.24 -2.60 -2.05
CA PHE A 100 -0.26 -2.60 -3.14
C PHE A 100 0.82 -3.61 -2.81
N THR A 101 0.98 -4.61 -3.68
CA THR A 101 1.98 -5.65 -3.52
C THR A 101 2.87 -5.66 -4.75
N LEU A 102 4.19 -5.66 -4.50
CA LEU A 102 5.20 -5.84 -5.55
C LEU A 102 5.94 -7.14 -5.28
N THR A 103 6.14 -7.93 -6.31
CA THR A 103 6.95 -9.15 -6.23
C THR A 103 8.05 -9.06 -7.27
N GLY A 104 9.20 -9.64 -6.97
CA GLY A 104 10.30 -9.57 -7.93
C GLY A 104 11.45 -10.52 -7.64
N THR A 105 12.34 -10.60 -8.61
CA THR A 105 13.60 -11.32 -8.50
C THR A 105 14.50 -10.63 -7.48
N PRO A 106 15.57 -11.29 -6.99
CA PRO A 106 16.51 -10.63 -6.09
C PRO A 106 17.07 -9.32 -6.64
N ALA A 107 17.34 -9.25 -7.95
CA ALA A 107 17.84 -8.02 -8.58
C ALA A 107 16.82 -6.90 -8.51
N PHE A 108 15.55 -7.19 -8.78
CA PHE A 108 14.48 -6.21 -8.68
C PHE A 108 14.33 -5.71 -7.25
N CYS A 109 14.32 -6.63 -6.29
CA CYS A 109 14.12 -6.30 -4.88
C CYS A 109 15.23 -5.39 -4.36
N GLU A 110 16.48 -5.66 -4.69
CA GLU A 110 17.59 -4.83 -4.28
C GLU A 110 17.51 -3.43 -4.91
N ALA A 111 17.21 -3.37 -6.20
CA ALA A 111 17.08 -2.09 -6.90
C ALA A 111 15.93 -1.25 -6.33
N LEU A 112 14.80 -1.88 -6.01
CA LEU A 112 13.66 -1.19 -5.43
C LEU A 112 14.01 -0.60 -4.06
N ARG A 113 14.69 -1.40 -3.21
CA ARG A 113 15.09 -0.94 -1.88
C ARG A 113 16.00 0.28 -1.95
N VAL A 114 16.93 0.28 -2.88
CA VAL A 114 17.87 1.39 -3.06
C VAL A 114 17.15 2.62 -3.62
N ALA A 115 16.33 2.44 -4.65
CA ALA A 115 15.68 3.55 -5.34
C ALA A 115 14.75 4.34 -4.43
N PHE A 116 14.03 3.67 -3.54
CA PHE A 116 13.03 4.32 -2.68
C PHE A 116 13.42 4.35 -1.21
N ALA A 117 14.69 4.07 -0.92
CA ALA A 117 15.23 4.10 0.44
C ALA A 117 14.38 3.26 1.40
N LEU A 118 13.95 2.09 0.98
CA LEU A 118 13.19 1.19 1.82
C LEU A 118 14.10 0.56 2.87
N GLY A 119 13.56 0.38 4.06
CA GLY A 119 14.34 -0.13 5.16
C GLY A 119 15.10 -1.39 4.80
N ALA A 120 16.38 -1.43 5.18
CA ALA A 120 17.15 -2.64 5.02
C ALA A 120 16.55 -3.71 5.92
N ALA A 121 16.44 -4.93 5.41
CA ALA A 121 16.12 -6.04 6.28
C ALA A 121 17.23 -6.13 7.35
N PRO A 122 16.87 -6.29 8.61
CA PRO A 122 17.86 -6.39 9.66
C PRO A 122 18.77 -7.59 9.45
#